data_6b7662467c1988e1df427b3e3af97068
#
_entry.id   6b7662467c1988e1df427b3e3af97068
#
_cell.length_a   1.000
_cell.length_b   1.000
_cell.length_c   1.000
_cell.angle_alpha   90.00
_cell.angle_beta   90.00
_cell.angle_gamma   90.00
#
_symmetry.space_group_name_H-M   'P 1'
#
loop_
_entity.id
_entity.type
_entity.pdbx_description
1 polymer ?
#
loop_
_entity_poly.entity_id
_entity_poly.type
_entity_poly.pdbx_seq_one_letter_code
_entity_poly.pdbx_strand_id
1 'polypeptide(L)'
;MNPALPNPQPQSLAGRVILITGATAGIGRSIALGMAQLGATTLLLGRDVKALEALYDTIIELGYPEPGLIPFDLAAYNAQRLDELKAVIAEQYGELHGLIHNAAILGDRVPFEHYQTALWDNVMKTNFEAPTALTRALLPLLRIPDMSALVFLSSSVGVQPRAYWGAYAASKYALEGLAILLSEELENTSNIRINVVNPGATRTGMRRAAYPAEDPSGLRTPETLNDLFAFLIAPESGARKGQRYQFDGSCEPLTVV
;
A
#
# COMPACT_ATOMS: atom_id res chain seq x y z
N MET A 1 -4.35 -14.19 22.86
CA MET A 1 -3.16 -14.56 22.08
C MET A 1 -3.54 -14.43 20.61
N ASN A 2 -2.92 -13.52 19.89
CA ASN A 2 -3.09 -13.47 18.43
C ASN A 2 -2.50 -14.76 17.85
N PRO A 3 -3.21 -15.49 16.97
CA PRO A 3 -2.58 -16.55 16.24
C PRO A 3 -1.40 -15.94 15.44
N ALA A 4 -0.23 -16.54 15.55
CA ALA A 4 0.88 -16.17 14.70
C ALA A 4 0.40 -16.26 13.24
N LEU A 5 0.75 -15.25 12.44
CA LEU A 5 0.47 -15.30 11.00
C LEU A 5 1.07 -16.61 10.45
N PRO A 6 0.35 -17.33 9.58
CA PRO A 6 0.92 -18.50 8.94
C PRO A 6 2.13 -18.07 8.11
N ASN A 7 3.23 -18.80 8.22
CA ASN A 7 4.38 -18.58 7.35
C ASN A 7 3.96 -18.74 5.89
N PRO A 8 4.21 -17.76 5.03
CA PRO A 8 3.87 -17.86 3.62
C PRO A 8 4.63 -19.04 3.00
N GLN A 9 3.93 -19.88 2.27
CA GLN A 9 4.55 -21.00 1.58
C GLN A 9 5.30 -20.51 0.34
N PRO A 10 6.41 -21.13 -0.05
CA PRO A 10 7.06 -20.85 -1.32
C PRO A 10 6.04 -20.92 -2.47
N GLN A 11 6.11 -19.97 -3.41
CA GLN A 11 5.20 -19.88 -4.56
C GLN A 11 3.72 -19.69 -4.23
N SER A 12 3.38 -19.29 -2.99
CA SER A 12 1.98 -19.07 -2.59
C SER A 12 1.29 -17.92 -3.35
N LEU A 13 2.07 -17.10 -4.05
CA LEU A 13 1.58 -16.01 -4.91
C LEU A 13 1.88 -16.23 -6.40
N ALA A 14 2.24 -17.46 -6.80
CA ALA A 14 2.49 -17.77 -8.20
C ALA A 14 1.29 -17.42 -9.09
N GLY A 15 1.56 -16.76 -10.21
CA GLY A 15 0.53 -16.31 -11.16
C GLY A 15 -0.28 -15.08 -10.69
N ARG A 16 -0.01 -14.52 -9.51
CA ARG A 16 -0.72 -13.32 -9.05
C ARG A 16 -0.02 -12.04 -9.50
N VAL A 17 -0.81 -11.08 -9.98
CA VAL A 17 -0.37 -9.74 -10.40
C VAL A 17 -0.71 -8.75 -9.29
N ILE A 18 0.29 -8.05 -8.75
CA ILE A 18 0.15 -7.19 -7.58
C ILE A 18 0.74 -5.81 -7.88
N LEU A 19 -0.07 -4.78 -7.86
CA LEU A 19 0.37 -3.39 -8.02
C LEU A 19 0.70 -2.79 -6.65
N ILE A 20 1.92 -2.23 -6.54
CA ILE A 20 2.42 -1.63 -5.30
C ILE A 20 2.80 -0.17 -5.59
N THR A 21 2.12 0.77 -4.93
CA THR A 21 2.46 2.19 -5.04
C THR A 21 3.60 2.57 -4.10
N GLY A 22 4.53 3.44 -4.57
CA GLY A 22 5.71 3.80 -3.80
C GLY A 22 6.68 2.63 -3.61
N ALA A 23 6.84 1.80 -4.64
CA ALA A 23 7.61 0.56 -4.61
C ALA A 23 9.13 0.77 -4.49
N THR A 24 9.64 2.00 -4.65
CA THR A 24 11.09 2.25 -4.78
C THR A 24 11.85 2.36 -3.45
N ALA A 25 11.15 2.51 -2.31
CA ALA A 25 11.80 2.73 -1.03
C ALA A 25 11.02 2.14 0.16
N GLY A 26 11.71 1.95 1.28
CA GLY A 26 11.12 1.60 2.56
C GLY A 26 10.22 0.37 2.50
N ILE A 27 9.00 0.50 3.05
CA ILE A 27 8.03 -0.60 3.13
C ILE A 27 7.63 -1.08 1.72
N GLY A 28 7.37 -0.17 0.78
CA GLY A 28 6.96 -0.54 -0.58
C GLY A 28 8.00 -1.38 -1.32
N ARG A 29 9.29 -1.05 -1.19
CA ARG A 29 10.38 -1.84 -1.76
C ARG A 29 10.47 -3.23 -1.13
N SER A 30 10.33 -3.29 0.19
CA SER A 30 10.34 -4.56 0.91
C SER A 30 9.18 -5.46 0.49
N ILE A 31 7.97 -4.92 0.43
CA ILE A 31 6.78 -5.65 -0.03
C ILE A 31 6.98 -6.16 -1.46
N ALA A 32 7.48 -5.31 -2.38
CA ALA A 32 7.70 -5.70 -3.77
C ALA A 32 8.64 -6.91 -3.87
N LEU A 33 9.76 -6.89 -3.16
CA LEU A 33 10.70 -8.02 -3.10
C LEU A 33 10.08 -9.25 -2.44
N GLY A 34 9.37 -9.08 -1.31
CA GLY A 34 8.73 -10.19 -0.60
C GLY A 34 7.64 -10.88 -1.43
N MET A 35 6.81 -10.11 -2.16
CA MET A 35 5.78 -10.68 -3.04
C MET A 35 6.41 -11.39 -4.26
N ALA A 36 7.44 -10.79 -4.87
CA ALA A 36 8.18 -11.41 -5.97
C ALA A 36 8.84 -12.74 -5.54
N GLN A 37 9.44 -12.78 -4.34
CA GLN A 37 10.02 -14.00 -3.75
C GLN A 37 8.99 -15.13 -3.61
N LEU A 38 7.73 -14.80 -3.39
CA LEU A 38 6.62 -15.75 -3.27
C LEU A 38 5.98 -16.10 -4.63
N GLY A 39 6.56 -15.64 -5.74
CA GLY A 39 6.16 -16.00 -7.10
C GLY A 39 5.18 -15.02 -7.76
N ALA A 40 4.89 -13.87 -7.15
CA ALA A 40 4.02 -12.87 -7.75
C ALA A 40 4.74 -12.07 -8.86
N THR A 41 4.00 -11.69 -9.90
CA THR A 41 4.39 -10.59 -10.80
C THR A 41 4.05 -9.28 -10.14
N THR A 42 5.07 -8.50 -9.77
CA THR A 42 4.89 -7.21 -9.09
C THR A 42 4.89 -6.05 -10.08
N LEU A 43 3.87 -5.20 -10.03
CA LEU A 43 3.80 -3.96 -10.79
C LEU A 43 4.31 -2.82 -9.89
N LEU A 44 5.47 -2.29 -10.24
CA LEU A 44 6.23 -1.35 -9.41
C LEU A 44 5.86 0.08 -9.79
N LEU A 45 4.95 0.70 -9.05
CA LEU A 45 4.53 2.08 -9.31
C LEU A 45 5.35 3.07 -8.47
N GLY A 46 5.98 4.02 -9.14
CA GLY A 46 6.78 5.07 -8.51
C GLY A 46 7.14 6.18 -9.49
N ARG A 47 7.64 7.29 -8.99
CA ARG A 47 8.03 8.45 -9.81
C ARG A 47 9.53 8.49 -10.18
N ASP A 48 10.35 7.81 -9.40
CA ASP A 48 11.80 7.74 -9.64
C ASP A 48 12.12 6.54 -10.54
N VAL A 49 12.31 6.82 -11.83
CA VAL A 49 12.56 5.80 -12.86
C VAL A 49 13.83 5.02 -12.55
N LYS A 50 14.91 5.68 -12.15
CA LYS A 50 16.18 5.01 -11.83
C LYS A 50 16.05 4.04 -10.66
N ALA A 51 15.28 4.43 -9.64
CA ALA A 51 15.02 3.56 -8.50
C ALA A 51 14.08 2.39 -8.86
N LEU A 52 13.16 2.58 -9.81
CA LEU A 52 12.34 1.50 -10.37
C LEU A 52 13.20 0.50 -11.16
N GLU A 53 14.07 0.98 -12.04
CA GLU A 53 15.01 0.16 -12.82
C GLU A 53 15.95 -0.64 -11.91
N ALA A 54 16.52 -0.01 -10.88
CA ALA A 54 17.38 -0.70 -9.91
C ALA A 54 16.64 -1.78 -9.10
N LEU A 55 15.36 -1.59 -8.82
CA LEU A 55 14.54 -2.62 -8.17
C LEU A 55 14.17 -3.74 -9.15
N TYR A 56 13.88 -3.41 -10.41
CA TYR A 56 13.67 -4.38 -11.48
C TYR A 56 14.89 -5.30 -11.61
N ASP A 57 16.09 -4.72 -11.78
CA ASP A 57 17.33 -5.48 -11.90
C ASP A 57 17.54 -6.40 -10.69
N THR A 58 17.30 -5.89 -9.48
CA THR A 58 17.38 -6.70 -8.24
C THR A 58 16.44 -7.91 -8.28
N ILE A 59 15.19 -7.74 -8.74
CA ILE A 59 14.19 -8.82 -8.82
C ILE A 59 14.62 -9.86 -9.86
N ILE A 60 15.11 -9.43 -11.03
CA ILE A 60 15.61 -10.31 -12.08
C ILE A 60 16.87 -11.09 -11.63
N GLU A 61 17.85 -10.41 -11.01
CA GLU A 61 19.07 -11.03 -10.49
C GLU A 61 18.78 -12.11 -9.42
N LEU A 62 17.73 -11.93 -8.64
CA LEU A 62 17.27 -12.92 -7.66
C LEU A 62 16.50 -14.09 -8.29
N GLY A 63 16.24 -14.08 -9.59
CA GLY A 63 15.52 -15.13 -10.30
C GLY A 63 14.01 -15.17 -10.01
N TYR A 64 13.43 -14.05 -9.58
CA TYR A 64 12.00 -13.92 -9.33
C TYR A 64 11.24 -13.56 -10.61
N PRO A 65 9.89 -13.67 -10.64
CA PRO A 65 9.10 -13.29 -11.81
C PRO A 65 9.36 -11.85 -12.24
N GLU A 66 9.46 -11.64 -13.55
CA GLU A 66 9.72 -10.34 -14.16
C GLU A 66 8.67 -9.31 -13.72
N PRO A 67 9.08 -8.17 -13.10
CA PRO A 67 8.16 -7.14 -12.65
C PRO A 67 7.77 -6.18 -13.78
N GLY A 68 6.61 -5.55 -13.66
CA GLY A 68 6.23 -4.41 -14.51
C GLY A 68 6.67 -3.09 -13.92
N LEU A 69 7.30 -2.21 -14.72
CA LEU A 69 7.65 -0.86 -14.30
C LEU A 69 6.54 0.13 -14.67
N ILE A 70 6.08 0.91 -13.69
CA ILE A 70 5.04 1.92 -13.87
C ILE A 70 5.55 3.28 -13.36
N PRO A 71 6.27 4.04 -14.21
CA PRO A 71 6.64 5.42 -13.91
C PRO A 71 5.40 6.31 -13.80
N PHE A 72 4.99 6.63 -12.57
CA PHE A 72 3.76 7.37 -12.33
C PHE A 72 3.90 8.31 -11.12
N ASP A 73 3.62 9.59 -11.32
CA ASP A 73 3.54 10.57 -10.24
C ASP A 73 2.09 10.70 -9.75
N LEU A 74 1.87 10.23 -8.54
CA LEU A 74 0.56 10.28 -7.88
C LEU A 74 0.09 11.73 -7.60
N ALA A 75 1.02 12.69 -7.48
CA ALA A 75 0.65 14.10 -7.32
C ALA A 75 0.24 14.76 -8.65
N ALA A 76 0.56 14.15 -9.79
CA ALA A 76 0.30 14.67 -11.13
C ALA A 76 -0.68 13.80 -11.94
N TYR A 77 -1.47 12.96 -11.26
CA TYR A 77 -2.48 12.14 -11.94
C TYR A 77 -3.59 12.99 -12.57
N ASN A 78 -4.17 12.47 -13.64
CA ASN A 78 -5.41 12.95 -14.24
C ASN A 78 -6.19 11.75 -14.83
N ALA A 79 -7.42 11.97 -15.27
CA ALA A 79 -8.28 10.91 -15.79
C ALA A 79 -7.64 10.14 -16.96
N GLN A 80 -7.05 10.85 -17.91
CA GLN A 80 -6.42 10.24 -19.09
C GLN A 80 -5.28 9.29 -18.68
N ARG A 81 -4.36 9.72 -17.80
CA ARG A 81 -3.25 8.87 -17.32
C ARG A 81 -3.71 7.65 -16.54
N LEU A 82 -4.82 7.75 -15.81
CA LEU A 82 -5.42 6.61 -15.11
C LEU A 82 -6.06 5.62 -16.10
N ASP A 83 -6.72 6.10 -17.14
CA ASP A 83 -7.29 5.27 -18.19
C ASP A 83 -6.19 4.56 -19.01
N GLU A 84 -5.11 5.26 -19.34
CA GLU A 84 -3.92 4.69 -19.98
C GLU A 84 -3.28 3.59 -19.09
N LEU A 85 -3.10 3.85 -17.80
CA LEU A 85 -2.57 2.87 -16.85
C LEU A 85 -3.45 1.61 -16.78
N LYS A 86 -4.78 1.81 -16.66
CA LYS A 86 -5.74 0.70 -16.65
C LYS A 86 -5.66 -0.11 -17.94
N ALA A 87 -5.59 0.57 -19.10
CA ALA A 87 -5.50 -0.09 -20.40
C ALA A 87 -4.24 -0.94 -20.52
N VAL A 88 -3.08 -0.41 -20.13
CA VAL A 88 -1.80 -1.13 -20.14
C VAL A 88 -1.85 -2.37 -19.23
N ILE A 89 -2.39 -2.24 -18.02
CA ILE A 89 -2.50 -3.39 -17.11
C ILE A 89 -3.48 -4.44 -17.68
N ALA A 90 -4.60 -4.01 -18.23
CA ALA A 90 -5.58 -4.91 -18.85
C ALA A 90 -5.01 -5.66 -20.07
N GLU A 91 -4.24 -4.98 -20.91
CA GLU A 91 -3.64 -5.58 -22.11
C GLU A 91 -2.52 -6.56 -21.78
N GLN A 92 -1.63 -6.20 -20.83
CA GLN A 92 -0.45 -7.01 -20.53
C GLN A 92 -0.68 -8.14 -19.53
N TYR A 93 -1.61 -7.94 -18.59
CA TYR A 93 -1.80 -8.86 -17.45
C TYR A 93 -3.24 -9.39 -17.35
N GLY A 94 -4.21 -8.75 -18.00
CA GLY A 94 -5.62 -9.16 -18.00
C GLY A 94 -6.38 -8.79 -16.72
N GLU A 95 -5.78 -9.02 -15.56
CA GLU A 95 -6.41 -8.89 -14.25
C GLU A 95 -5.46 -8.36 -13.18
N LEU A 96 -5.99 -8.00 -12.01
CA LEU A 96 -5.20 -7.53 -10.88
C LEU A 96 -5.62 -8.25 -9.60
N HIS A 97 -4.69 -8.99 -9.00
CA HIS A 97 -4.95 -9.78 -7.79
C HIS A 97 -4.69 -8.99 -6.49
N GLY A 98 -3.90 -7.93 -6.57
CA GLY A 98 -3.61 -7.09 -5.42
C GLY A 98 -3.33 -5.64 -5.81
N LEU A 99 -3.87 -4.71 -5.02
CA LEU A 99 -3.53 -3.29 -5.09
C LEU A 99 -3.12 -2.83 -3.69
N ILE A 100 -1.85 -2.44 -3.53
CA ILE A 100 -1.30 -2.00 -2.26
C ILE A 100 -1.00 -0.51 -2.34
N HIS A 101 -1.81 0.29 -1.66
CA HIS A 101 -1.61 1.73 -1.49
C HIS A 101 -0.61 2.00 -0.37
N ASN A 102 0.68 1.96 -0.71
CA ASN A 102 1.78 2.23 0.22
C ASN A 102 2.35 3.65 0.06
N ALA A 103 2.32 4.22 -1.14
CA ALA A 103 2.87 5.55 -1.38
C ALA A 103 2.25 6.60 -0.46
N ALA A 104 3.11 7.41 0.15
CA ALA A 104 2.70 8.56 0.96
C ALA A 104 3.85 9.56 1.09
N ILE A 105 3.51 10.81 1.37
CA ILE A 105 4.46 11.85 1.81
C ILE A 105 4.05 12.34 3.20
N LEU A 106 5.04 12.69 4.02
CA LEU A 106 4.83 13.11 5.41
C LEU A 106 4.29 14.55 5.50
N GLY A 107 4.74 15.43 4.63
CA GLY A 107 4.56 16.87 4.80
C GLY A 107 5.33 17.41 6.00
N ASP A 108 4.93 18.58 6.49
CA ASP A 108 5.57 19.24 7.63
C ASP A 108 4.92 18.87 8.96
N ARG A 109 5.71 18.92 10.03
CA ARG A 109 5.27 18.75 11.41
C ARG A 109 5.33 20.09 12.16
N VAL A 110 4.36 20.94 11.88
CA VAL A 110 4.25 22.32 12.40
C VAL A 110 2.86 22.56 13.01
N PRO A 111 2.68 23.63 13.81
CA PRO A 111 1.35 24.09 14.20
C PRO A 111 0.46 24.30 12.99
N PHE A 112 -0.84 23.99 13.11
CA PHE A 112 -1.79 24.03 12.00
C PHE A 112 -1.82 25.38 11.28
N GLU A 113 -1.76 26.49 12.04
CA GLU A 113 -1.77 27.86 11.53
C GLU A 113 -0.53 28.21 10.67
N HIS A 114 0.56 27.45 10.78
CA HIS A 114 1.78 27.64 10.01
C HIS A 114 1.93 26.65 8.86
N TYR A 115 0.94 25.78 8.65
CA TYR A 115 1.02 24.79 7.58
C TYR A 115 0.83 25.43 6.21
N GLN A 116 1.80 25.26 5.33
CA GLN A 116 1.74 25.82 3.97
C GLN A 116 0.65 25.14 3.14
N THR A 117 -0.27 25.92 2.54
CA THR A 117 -1.41 25.42 1.77
C THR A 117 -0.99 24.50 0.64
N ALA A 118 0.01 24.90 -0.16
CA ALA A 118 0.48 24.10 -1.27
C ALA A 118 1.04 22.73 -0.84
N LEU A 119 1.69 22.66 0.34
CA LEU A 119 2.16 21.40 0.89
C LEU A 119 1.00 20.56 1.43
N TRP A 120 0.01 21.20 2.07
CA TRP A 120 -1.22 20.54 2.50
C TRP A 120 -1.91 19.84 1.32
N ASP A 121 -2.13 20.59 0.23
CA ASP A 121 -2.78 20.10 -0.99
C ASP A 121 -1.99 18.95 -1.61
N ASN A 122 -0.66 19.05 -1.66
CA ASN A 122 0.19 17.98 -2.19
C ASN A 122 0.12 16.71 -1.33
N VAL A 123 0.07 16.83 0.00
CA VAL A 123 -0.11 15.68 0.90
C VAL A 123 -1.48 15.03 0.69
N MET A 124 -2.55 15.81 0.68
CA MET A 124 -3.91 15.29 0.46
C MET A 124 -4.01 14.61 -0.91
N LYS A 125 -3.48 15.25 -1.94
CA LYS A 125 -3.48 14.71 -3.29
C LYS A 125 -2.75 13.38 -3.40
N THR A 126 -1.54 13.30 -2.83
CA THR A 126 -0.71 12.09 -2.90
C THR A 126 -1.24 10.96 -2.01
N ASN A 127 -1.65 11.28 -0.77
CA ASN A 127 -1.95 10.27 0.23
C ASN A 127 -3.41 9.79 0.22
N PHE A 128 -4.33 10.58 -0.34
CA PHE A 128 -5.77 10.28 -0.29
C PHE A 128 -6.43 10.34 -1.66
N GLU A 129 -6.33 11.46 -2.39
CA GLU A 129 -7.06 11.62 -3.66
C GLU A 129 -6.54 10.66 -4.74
N ALA A 130 -5.21 10.53 -4.87
CA ALA A 130 -4.61 9.62 -5.84
C ALA A 130 -4.93 8.14 -5.54
N PRO A 131 -4.80 7.61 -4.30
CA PRO A 131 -5.30 6.29 -3.94
C PRO A 131 -6.79 6.10 -4.27
N THR A 132 -7.64 7.10 -4.01
CA THR A 132 -9.07 7.05 -4.33
C THR A 132 -9.30 6.94 -5.84
N ALA A 133 -8.64 7.79 -6.61
CA ALA A 133 -8.77 7.82 -8.07
C ALA A 133 -8.21 6.52 -8.71
N LEU A 134 -7.05 6.05 -8.23
CA LEU A 134 -6.43 4.82 -8.71
C LEU A 134 -7.27 3.59 -8.37
N THR A 135 -7.82 3.51 -7.16
CA THR A 135 -8.76 2.44 -6.78
C THR A 135 -9.95 2.42 -7.73
N ARG A 136 -10.60 3.56 -7.95
CA ARG A 136 -11.76 3.66 -8.87
C ARG A 136 -11.42 3.19 -10.29
N ALA A 137 -10.26 3.60 -10.80
CA ALA A 137 -9.82 3.23 -12.15
C ALA A 137 -9.55 1.73 -12.28
N LEU A 138 -8.93 1.12 -11.25
CA LEU A 138 -8.47 -0.28 -11.27
C LEU A 138 -9.48 -1.28 -10.67
N LEU A 139 -10.55 -0.80 -10.04
CA LEU A 139 -11.59 -1.67 -9.46
C LEU A 139 -12.14 -2.71 -10.45
N PRO A 140 -12.39 -2.38 -11.75
CA PRO A 140 -12.81 -3.39 -12.72
C PRO A 140 -11.80 -4.55 -12.88
N LEU A 141 -10.50 -4.29 -12.82
CA LEU A 141 -9.47 -5.34 -12.94
C LEU A 141 -9.35 -6.18 -11.65
N LEU A 142 -9.61 -5.57 -10.48
CA LEU A 142 -9.66 -6.29 -9.20
C LEU A 142 -10.90 -7.21 -9.08
N ARG A 143 -11.93 -6.99 -9.90
CA ARG A 143 -13.15 -7.82 -9.91
C ARG A 143 -13.04 -9.08 -10.78
N ILE A 144 -12.01 -9.18 -11.63
CA ILE A 144 -11.86 -10.30 -12.56
C ILE A 144 -11.44 -11.59 -11.84
N PRO A 145 -10.42 -11.59 -10.97
CA PRO A 145 -10.04 -12.81 -10.27
C PRO A 145 -11.11 -13.31 -9.31
N ASP A 146 -11.13 -14.62 -9.06
CA ASP A 146 -12.01 -15.21 -8.04
C ASP A 146 -11.82 -14.59 -6.65
N MET A 147 -10.61 -14.08 -6.36
CA MET A 147 -10.29 -13.34 -5.16
C MET A 147 -9.15 -12.35 -5.41
N SER A 148 -9.34 -11.13 -4.97
CA SER A 148 -8.31 -10.09 -4.95
C SER A 148 -8.25 -9.36 -3.61
N ALA A 149 -7.22 -8.55 -3.41
CA ALA A 149 -7.03 -7.77 -2.21
C ALA A 149 -6.72 -6.30 -2.52
N LEU A 150 -7.37 -5.40 -1.79
CA LEU A 150 -7.10 -3.97 -1.76
C LEU A 150 -6.60 -3.60 -0.37
N VAL A 151 -5.34 -3.17 -0.27
CA VAL A 151 -4.69 -2.90 1.01
C VAL A 151 -4.25 -1.45 1.07
N PHE A 152 -4.68 -0.75 2.11
CA PHE A 152 -4.27 0.62 2.40
C PHE A 152 -3.27 0.67 3.56
N LEU A 153 -2.09 1.27 3.35
CA LEU A 153 -1.20 1.58 4.46
C LEU A 153 -1.65 2.87 5.15
N SER A 154 -2.09 2.69 6.39
CA SER A 154 -2.45 3.78 7.29
C SER A 154 -1.34 4.09 8.30
N SER A 155 -1.71 4.59 9.44
CA SER A 155 -0.82 4.95 10.56
C SER A 155 -1.65 5.07 11.83
N SER A 156 -1.00 5.01 12.99
CA SER A 156 -1.69 5.30 14.26
C SER A 156 -2.35 6.70 14.30
N VAL A 157 -1.81 7.67 13.54
CA VAL A 157 -2.43 9.00 13.42
C VAL A 157 -3.59 9.06 12.43
N GLY A 158 -3.82 8.02 11.65
CA GLY A 158 -5.02 7.84 10.83
C GLY A 158 -6.23 7.40 11.64
N VAL A 159 -6.02 6.80 12.81
CA VAL A 159 -7.09 6.44 13.76
C VAL A 159 -7.22 7.49 14.86
N GLN A 160 -6.09 7.90 15.43
CA GLN A 160 -6.03 8.91 16.50
C GLN A 160 -5.10 10.06 16.08
N PRO A 161 -5.63 11.09 15.42
CA PRO A 161 -4.85 12.27 15.03
C PRO A 161 -4.16 12.93 16.23
N ARG A 162 -2.96 13.46 16.01
CA ARG A 162 -2.18 14.14 17.05
C ARG A 162 -1.73 15.52 16.58
N ALA A 163 -1.49 16.42 17.53
CA ALA A 163 -0.95 17.74 17.25
C ALA A 163 0.32 17.67 16.39
N TYR A 164 0.47 18.63 15.51
CA TYR A 164 1.61 18.79 14.58
C TYR A 164 1.72 17.74 13.45
N TRP A 165 0.74 16.87 13.27
CA TRP A 165 0.73 15.91 12.16
C TRP A 165 -0.04 16.39 10.92
N GLY A 166 -0.71 17.52 11.02
CA GLY A 166 -1.33 18.28 9.92
C GLY A 166 -2.00 17.44 8.84
N ALA A 167 -1.66 17.72 7.60
CA ALA A 167 -2.22 17.05 6.43
C ALA A 167 -1.97 15.54 6.40
N TYR A 168 -0.84 15.07 6.96
CA TYR A 168 -0.58 13.62 7.01
C TYR A 168 -1.64 12.88 7.83
N ALA A 169 -1.93 13.35 9.06
CA ALA A 169 -2.95 12.73 9.89
C ALA A 169 -4.33 12.83 9.24
N ALA A 170 -4.69 13.99 8.69
CA ALA A 170 -5.95 14.20 7.97
C ALA A 170 -6.09 13.24 6.78
N SER A 171 -5.03 13.09 5.96
CA SER A 171 -5.04 12.19 4.80
C SER A 171 -5.16 10.72 5.19
N LYS A 172 -4.49 10.30 6.27
CA LYS A 172 -4.58 8.91 6.74
C LYS A 172 -5.94 8.61 7.39
N TYR A 173 -6.54 9.58 8.09
CA TYR A 173 -7.90 9.46 8.61
C TYR A 173 -8.94 9.36 7.48
N ALA A 174 -8.80 10.17 6.43
CA ALA A 174 -9.65 10.09 5.24
C ALA A 174 -9.49 8.72 4.51
N LEU A 175 -8.28 8.17 4.48
CA LEU A 175 -8.00 6.86 3.87
C LEU A 175 -8.66 5.71 4.66
N GLU A 176 -8.67 5.79 5.98
CA GLU A 176 -9.43 4.86 6.85
C GLU A 176 -10.94 4.91 6.54
N GLY A 177 -11.50 6.12 6.43
CA GLY A 177 -12.91 6.31 6.05
C GLY A 177 -13.24 5.74 4.66
N LEU A 178 -12.34 5.92 3.69
CA LEU A 178 -12.50 5.32 2.36
C LEU A 178 -12.48 3.78 2.43
N ALA A 179 -11.59 3.20 3.23
CA ALA A 179 -11.50 1.75 3.38
C ALA A 179 -12.77 1.16 4.02
N ILE A 180 -13.35 1.84 5.02
CA ILE A 180 -14.63 1.46 5.64
C ILE A 180 -15.74 1.49 4.59
N LEU A 181 -15.90 2.63 3.88
CA LEU A 181 -16.91 2.81 2.85
C LEU A 181 -16.84 1.71 1.79
N LEU A 182 -15.65 1.46 1.23
CA LEU A 182 -15.46 0.44 0.20
C LEU A 182 -15.68 -0.98 0.74
N SER A 183 -15.31 -1.23 2.00
CA SER A 183 -15.53 -2.53 2.63
C SER A 183 -17.01 -2.86 2.74
N GLU A 184 -17.85 -1.90 3.15
CA GLU A 184 -19.30 -2.05 3.24
C GLU A 184 -19.94 -2.16 1.84
N GLU A 185 -19.57 -1.26 0.92
CA GLU A 185 -20.15 -1.21 -0.44
C GLU A 185 -19.87 -2.50 -1.24
N LEU A 186 -18.68 -3.08 -1.07
CA LEU A 186 -18.22 -4.24 -1.83
C LEU A 186 -18.39 -5.57 -1.09
N GLU A 187 -18.90 -5.59 0.13
CA GLU A 187 -18.99 -6.77 0.97
C GLU A 187 -19.73 -7.94 0.29
N ASN A 188 -20.90 -7.63 -0.28
CA ASN A 188 -21.79 -8.63 -0.90
C ASN A 188 -21.78 -8.59 -2.43
N THR A 189 -20.97 -7.71 -3.05
CA THR A 189 -20.96 -7.49 -4.50
C THR A 189 -19.65 -7.87 -5.16
N SER A 190 -18.66 -8.29 -4.36
CA SER A 190 -17.34 -8.70 -4.88
C SER A 190 -16.59 -9.63 -3.92
N ASN A 191 -15.58 -10.33 -4.47
CA ASN A 191 -14.63 -11.11 -3.70
C ASN A 191 -13.34 -10.33 -3.36
N ILE A 192 -13.37 -8.99 -3.44
CA ILE A 192 -12.26 -8.13 -3.08
C ILE A 192 -12.16 -8.05 -1.56
N ARG A 193 -11.02 -8.42 -1.01
CA ARG A 193 -10.73 -8.23 0.42
C ARG A 193 -10.13 -6.85 0.63
N ILE A 194 -10.85 -5.97 1.31
CA ILE A 194 -10.41 -4.62 1.62
C ILE A 194 -9.93 -4.58 3.06
N ASN A 195 -8.67 -4.21 3.26
CA ASN A 195 -8.06 -4.14 4.57
C ASN A 195 -7.15 -2.92 4.70
N VAL A 196 -6.94 -2.49 5.94
CA VAL A 196 -5.99 -1.44 6.28
C VAL A 196 -4.85 -2.05 7.08
N VAL A 197 -3.62 -1.56 6.88
CA VAL A 197 -2.45 -1.94 7.65
C VAL A 197 -1.87 -0.72 8.34
N ASN A 198 -1.71 -0.81 9.66
CA ASN A 198 -0.86 0.09 10.43
C ASN A 198 0.51 -0.56 10.59
N PRO A 199 1.55 -0.10 9.88
CA PRO A 199 2.88 -0.71 9.92
C PRO A 199 3.64 -0.46 11.22
N GLY A 200 3.10 0.41 12.10
CA GLY A 200 3.77 0.83 13.33
C GLY A 200 5.08 1.56 13.07
N ALA A 201 5.94 1.62 14.09
CA ALA A 201 7.25 2.24 14.00
C ALA A 201 8.22 1.34 13.20
N THR A 202 8.39 1.64 11.91
CA THR A 202 9.23 0.88 10.97
C THR A 202 10.40 1.75 10.49
N ARG A 203 11.60 1.17 10.41
CA ARG A 203 12.85 1.85 10.02
C ARG A 203 12.82 2.25 8.53
N THR A 204 12.38 3.47 8.26
CA THR A 204 12.23 4.05 6.92
C THR A 204 12.76 5.48 6.88
N GLY A 205 12.98 6.01 5.68
CA GLY A 205 13.30 7.44 5.49
C GLY A 205 12.21 8.36 6.04
N MET A 206 10.94 8.01 5.87
CA MET A 206 9.81 8.75 6.43
C MET A 206 9.83 8.76 7.95
N ARG A 207 10.11 7.61 8.60
CA ARG A 207 10.23 7.54 10.07
C ARG A 207 11.34 8.43 10.59
N ARG A 208 12.52 8.39 9.95
CA ARG A 208 13.65 9.24 10.29
C ARG A 208 13.31 10.73 10.13
N ALA A 209 12.59 11.12 9.08
CA ALA A 209 12.14 12.50 8.91
C ALA A 209 11.12 12.92 9.99
N ALA A 210 10.21 12.01 10.39
CA ALA A 210 9.23 12.29 11.44
C ALA A 210 9.84 12.36 12.85
N TYR A 211 10.91 11.60 13.11
CA TYR A 211 11.58 11.49 14.42
C TYR A 211 13.10 11.51 14.27
N PRO A 212 13.70 12.68 13.98
CA PRO A 212 15.14 12.79 13.68
C PRO A 212 16.06 12.36 14.82
N ALA A 213 15.61 12.48 16.08
CA ALA A 213 16.38 12.12 17.29
C ALA A 213 16.16 10.66 17.74
N GLU A 214 15.32 9.87 17.05
CA GLU A 214 15.05 8.49 17.43
C GLU A 214 16.18 7.57 16.95
N ASP A 215 16.67 6.70 17.84
CA ASP A 215 17.65 5.67 17.49
C ASP A 215 16.99 4.63 16.56
N PRO A 216 17.44 4.51 15.28
CA PRO A 216 16.86 3.57 14.36
C PRO A 216 17.19 2.11 14.67
N SER A 217 18.15 1.81 15.53
CA SER A 217 18.57 0.43 15.85
C SER A 217 17.49 -0.36 16.55
N GLY A 218 16.64 0.30 17.35
CA GLY A 218 15.51 -0.30 18.05
C GLY A 218 14.24 -0.45 17.18
N LEU A 219 14.26 0.05 15.93
CA LEU A 219 13.11 -0.04 15.05
C LEU A 219 13.13 -1.34 14.24
N ARG A 220 11.95 -1.93 14.07
CA ARG A 220 11.80 -3.07 13.15
C ARG A 220 12.13 -2.66 11.73
N THR A 221 12.65 -3.60 10.95
CA THR A 221 12.90 -3.38 9.52
C THR A 221 11.64 -3.56 8.69
N PRO A 222 11.56 -2.98 7.48
CA PRO A 222 10.41 -3.15 6.59
C PRO A 222 10.09 -4.62 6.26
N GLU A 223 11.10 -5.47 6.17
CA GLU A 223 10.99 -6.90 5.84
C GLU A 223 10.11 -7.67 6.82
N THR A 224 10.02 -7.23 8.06
CA THR A 224 9.16 -7.84 9.10
C THR A 224 7.67 -7.74 8.78
N LEU A 225 7.29 -6.93 7.79
CA LEU A 225 5.90 -6.78 7.32
C LEU A 225 5.55 -7.72 6.16
N ASN A 226 6.54 -8.34 5.52
CA ASN A 226 6.32 -9.12 4.28
C ASN A 226 5.32 -10.26 4.50
N ASP A 227 5.43 -10.98 5.61
CA ASP A 227 4.52 -12.08 5.94
C ASP A 227 3.07 -11.62 6.12
N LEU A 228 2.86 -10.44 6.72
CA LEU A 228 1.54 -9.84 6.84
C LEU A 228 0.94 -9.51 5.47
N PHE A 229 1.73 -8.90 4.58
CA PHE A 229 1.25 -8.58 3.23
C PHE A 229 1.02 -9.84 2.40
N ALA A 230 1.88 -10.84 2.50
CA ALA A 230 1.65 -12.15 1.88
C ALA A 230 0.35 -12.77 2.36
N PHE A 231 0.09 -12.77 3.67
CA PHE A 231 -1.16 -13.25 4.27
C PHE A 231 -2.39 -12.50 3.74
N LEU A 232 -2.32 -11.17 3.58
CA LEU A 232 -3.44 -10.38 3.08
C LEU A 232 -3.75 -10.63 1.59
N ILE A 233 -2.73 -10.97 0.80
CA ILE A 233 -2.84 -11.15 -0.66
C ILE A 233 -3.12 -12.61 -1.04
N ALA A 234 -2.57 -13.59 -0.31
CA ALA A 234 -2.72 -14.99 -0.65
C ALA A 234 -4.19 -15.46 -0.54
N PRO A 235 -4.72 -16.20 -1.53
CA PRO A 235 -6.12 -16.60 -1.56
C PRO A 235 -6.51 -17.51 -0.39
N GLU A 236 -5.63 -18.44 -0.04
CA GLU A 236 -5.88 -19.51 0.94
C GLU A 236 -5.46 -19.12 2.37
N SER A 237 -5.06 -17.88 2.58
CA SER A 237 -4.53 -17.43 3.87
C SER A 237 -5.57 -17.36 4.99
N GLY A 238 -6.87 -17.29 4.65
CA GLY A 238 -7.93 -17.03 5.62
C GLY A 238 -7.99 -15.58 6.11
N ALA A 239 -7.31 -14.64 5.43
CA ALA A 239 -7.41 -13.23 5.75
C ALA A 239 -8.86 -12.74 5.66
N ARG A 240 -9.32 -12.03 6.68
CA ARG A 240 -10.70 -11.50 6.75
C ARG A 240 -10.81 -10.22 5.93
N LYS A 241 -12.02 -9.95 5.42
CA LYS A 241 -12.37 -8.64 4.84
C LYS A 241 -12.64 -7.63 5.96
N GLY A 242 -12.50 -6.34 5.65
CA GLY A 242 -12.93 -5.27 6.53
C GLY A 242 -12.20 -5.20 7.86
N GLN A 243 -10.88 -5.42 7.84
CA GLN A 243 -10.08 -5.41 9.06
C GLN A 243 -8.98 -4.34 8.98
N ARG A 244 -8.68 -3.75 10.13
CA ARG A 244 -7.45 -3.00 10.39
C ARG A 244 -6.43 -3.93 11.04
N TYR A 245 -5.37 -4.24 10.33
CA TYR A 245 -4.25 -5.05 10.81
C TYR A 245 -3.15 -4.18 11.39
N GLN A 246 -2.60 -4.61 12.51
CA GLN A 246 -1.36 -4.06 13.06
C GLN A 246 -0.16 -4.85 12.50
N PHE A 247 1.01 -4.27 12.61
CA PHE A 247 2.28 -4.86 12.16
C PHE A 247 2.56 -6.29 12.67
N ASP A 248 1.96 -6.69 13.77
CA ASP A 248 2.12 -8.02 14.40
C ASP A 248 1.03 -9.02 13.97
N GLY A 249 0.20 -8.63 12.99
CA GLY A 249 -0.91 -9.45 12.51
C GLY A 249 -2.17 -9.40 13.36
N SER A 250 -2.15 -8.71 14.50
CA SER A 250 -3.40 -8.44 15.23
C SER A 250 -4.33 -7.59 14.40
N CYS A 251 -5.62 -7.83 14.50
CA CYS A 251 -6.60 -7.09 13.72
C CYS A 251 -7.87 -6.80 14.52
N GLU A 252 -8.54 -5.75 14.10
CA GLU A 252 -9.85 -5.32 14.57
C GLU A 252 -10.74 -4.97 13.37
N PRO A 253 -12.07 -5.06 13.48
CA PRO A 253 -12.96 -4.64 12.41
C PRO A 253 -12.73 -3.18 12.02
N LEU A 254 -12.84 -2.87 10.72
CA LEU A 254 -12.89 -1.51 10.22
C LEU A 254 -14.24 -0.91 10.62
N THR A 255 -14.23 -0.08 11.65
CA THR A 255 -15.41 0.66 12.12
C THR A 255 -15.04 2.11 12.33
N VAL A 256 -16.05 2.98 12.26
CA VAL A 256 -15.90 4.39 12.68
C VAL A 256 -15.61 4.39 14.19
N VAL A 257 -14.55 5.07 14.58
CA VAL A 257 -14.17 5.22 16.00
C VAL A 257 -14.99 6.34 16.64
#